data_c417492a93cebcf9021b8e9db3ea6fe4
#
_entry.id   c417492a93cebcf9021b8e9db3ea6fe4
#
_cell.length_a   1.000
_cell.length_b   1.000
_cell.length_c   1.000
_cell.angle_alpha   90.00
_cell.angle_beta   90.00
_cell.angle_gamma   90.00
#
_symmetry.space_group_name_H-M   'P 1'
#
loop_
_entity.id
_entity.type
_entity.pdbx_description
1 polymer ?
#
loop_
_entity_poly.entity_id
_entity_poly.type
_entity_poly.pdbx_seq_one_letter_code
_entity_poly.pdbx_strand_id
1 'polypeptide(L)'
;PFWSPFVDIIKTKRWWTITMQMLMSIAFILLTLTIPTPSAEMMASQTTPISMFTITLLLFTITAFASATHDIAADGFYMLALPQNKQAEFVGIRSTFYRLASIFGQGVLVAIAGAIELSSQDIPLSWRITMLVTAVIFSAATLYHTFFIPRPDSDRSVLGTEKASAKAIFREF
;
A
#
# COMPACT_ATOMS: atom_id res chain seq x y z
N PRO A 1 8.41 11.24 9.10
CA PRO A 1 8.64 11.40 10.55
C PRO A 1 7.43 11.98 11.28
N PHE A 2 6.79 13.04 10.76
CA PHE A 2 5.66 13.73 11.44
C PHE A 2 4.36 12.92 11.51
N TRP A 3 4.20 11.87 10.70
CA TRP A 3 3.00 11.04 10.66
C TRP A 3 3.05 9.83 11.61
N SER A 4 4.26 9.37 11.98
CA SER A 4 4.45 8.21 12.85
C SER A 4 3.70 8.29 14.18
N PRO A 5 3.69 9.43 14.91
CA PRO A 5 2.99 9.54 16.19
C PRO A 5 1.49 9.26 16.09
N PHE A 6 0.84 9.63 14.97
CA PHE A 6 -0.59 9.37 14.78
C PHE A 6 -0.88 7.86 14.68
N VAL A 7 0.01 7.10 14.05
CA VAL A 7 -0.10 5.64 13.94
C VAL A 7 0.04 4.97 15.31
N ASP A 8 0.84 5.54 16.21
CA ASP A 8 1.05 5.01 17.56
C ASP A 8 -0.12 5.33 18.51
N ILE A 9 -0.73 6.50 18.34
CA ILE A 9 -1.71 7.03 19.28
C ILE A 9 -3.11 6.48 19.02
N ILE A 10 -3.55 6.43 17.75
CA ILE A 10 -4.98 6.31 17.40
C ILE A 10 -5.47 4.87 17.51
N LYS A 11 -4.73 3.90 17.02
CA LYS A 11 -5.12 2.48 16.97
C LYS A 11 -3.90 1.57 17.11
N THR A 12 -4.13 0.25 17.14
CA THR A 12 -3.08 -0.77 17.15
C THR A 12 -2.32 -0.82 15.84
N LYS A 13 -1.05 -1.23 15.87
CA LYS A 13 -0.23 -1.42 14.67
C LYS A 13 -0.86 -2.42 13.70
N ARG A 14 -1.41 -3.51 14.24
CA ARG A 14 -2.14 -4.51 13.48
C ARG A 14 -3.32 -3.90 12.72
N TRP A 15 -4.10 -3.03 13.38
CA TRP A 15 -5.24 -2.36 12.75
C TRP A 15 -4.80 -1.50 11.57
N TRP A 16 -3.76 -0.68 11.76
CA TRP A 16 -3.21 0.16 10.70
C TRP A 16 -2.69 -0.66 9.52
N THR A 17 -1.92 -1.73 9.79
CA THR A 17 -1.39 -2.63 8.74
C THR A 17 -2.50 -3.18 7.87
N ILE A 18 -3.55 -3.77 8.47
CA ILE A 18 -4.66 -4.37 7.71
C ILE A 18 -5.48 -3.31 6.97
N THR A 19 -5.77 -2.17 7.63
CA THR A 19 -6.59 -1.10 7.04
C THR A 19 -5.89 -0.46 5.85
N MET A 20 -4.59 -0.21 5.94
CA MET A 20 -3.83 0.36 4.83
C MET A 20 -3.70 -0.62 3.66
N GLN A 21 -3.53 -1.91 3.92
CA GLN A 21 -3.56 -2.93 2.86
C GLN A 21 -4.91 -2.99 2.17
N MET A 22 -6.01 -2.94 2.93
CA MET A 22 -7.36 -2.89 2.36
C MET A 22 -7.56 -1.64 1.50
N LEU A 23 -7.10 -0.48 1.98
CA LEU A 23 -7.17 0.78 1.21
C LEU A 23 -6.37 0.69 -0.09
N MET A 24 -5.14 0.14 -0.06
CA MET A 24 -4.34 -0.09 -1.26
C MET A 24 -5.02 -1.06 -2.22
N SER A 25 -5.60 -2.16 -1.72
CA SER A 25 -6.34 -3.13 -2.55
C SER A 25 -7.51 -2.46 -3.29
N ILE A 26 -8.30 -1.67 -2.58
CA ILE A 26 -9.42 -0.91 -3.16
C ILE A 26 -8.90 0.10 -4.19
N ALA A 27 -7.83 0.82 -3.88
CA ALA A 27 -7.24 1.79 -4.79
C ALA A 27 -6.72 1.14 -6.08
N PHE A 28 -6.09 -0.03 -6.02
CA PHE A 28 -5.67 -0.77 -7.21
C PHE A 28 -6.85 -1.27 -8.06
N ILE A 29 -7.95 -1.71 -7.42
CA ILE A 29 -9.19 -2.06 -8.12
C ILE A 29 -9.73 -0.82 -8.87
N LEU A 30 -9.82 0.32 -8.19
CA LEU A 30 -10.29 1.56 -8.80
C LEU A 30 -9.36 2.05 -9.91
N LEU A 31 -8.05 1.91 -9.76
CA LEU A 31 -7.08 2.22 -10.82
C LEU A 31 -7.35 1.42 -12.10
N THR A 32 -7.74 0.15 -11.97
CA THR A 32 -8.13 -0.67 -13.13
C THR A 32 -9.26 -0.03 -13.95
N LEU A 33 -10.18 0.68 -13.29
CA LEU A 33 -11.34 1.30 -13.90
C LEU A 33 -11.07 2.72 -14.41
N THR A 34 -10.07 3.41 -13.86
CA THR A 34 -9.82 4.84 -14.11
C THR A 34 -8.68 5.11 -15.10
N ILE A 35 -7.93 4.09 -15.52
CA ILE A 35 -6.89 4.26 -16.55
C ILE A 35 -7.57 4.77 -17.83
N PRO A 36 -7.22 5.98 -18.32
CA PRO A 36 -7.89 6.59 -19.45
C PRO A 36 -7.62 5.82 -20.74
N THR A 37 -8.66 5.62 -21.54
CA THR A 37 -8.56 5.17 -22.94
C THR A 37 -8.64 6.40 -23.82
N PRO A 38 -7.58 6.75 -24.55
CA PRO A 38 -7.64 7.86 -25.48
C PRO A 38 -8.66 7.56 -26.59
N SER A 39 -9.65 8.43 -26.79
CA SER A 39 -10.51 8.38 -27.97
C SER A 39 -9.82 9.05 -29.15
N ALA A 40 -10.22 8.70 -30.38
CA ALA A 40 -9.68 9.32 -31.58
C ALA A 40 -9.84 10.87 -31.58
N GLU A 41 -10.96 11.37 -31.05
CA GLU A 41 -11.22 12.80 -30.88
C GLU A 41 -10.28 13.46 -29.84
N MET A 42 -9.94 12.76 -28.76
CA MET A 42 -8.97 13.24 -27.77
C MET A 42 -7.55 13.26 -28.30
N MET A 43 -7.18 12.27 -29.12
CA MET A 43 -5.89 12.25 -29.80
C MET A 43 -5.79 13.40 -30.83
N ALA A 44 -6.88 13.72 -31.52
CA ALA A 44 -6.93 14.84 -32.50
C ALA A 44 -6.90 16.21 -31.80
N SER A 45 -7.54 16.36 -30.65
CA SER A 45 -7.61 17.62 -29.89
C SER A 45 -6.43 17.83 -28.92
N GLN A 46 -5.55 16.83 -28.73
CA GLN A 46 -4.49 16.81 -27.73
C GLN A 46 -5.00 17.05 -26.28
N THR A 47 -6.29 16.89 -26.05
CA THR A 47 -6.90 17.06 -24.73
C THR A 47 -7.30 15.70 -24.17
N THR A 48 -6.62 15.26 -23.13
CA THR A 48 -7.11 14.17 -22.29
C THR A 48 -8.25 14.69 -21.40
N PRO A 49 -9.28 13.89 -21.11
CA PRO A 49 -10.25 14.28 -20.10
C PRO A 49 -9.50 14.49 -18.77
N ILE A 50 -9.33 15.74 -18.42
CA ILE A 50 -8.64 16.16 -17.18
C ILE A 50 -9.19 15.39 -15.98
N SER A 51 -10.49 15.05 -16.00
CA SER A 51 -11.16 14.32 -14.94
C SER A 51 -10.61 12.89 -14.69
N MET A 52 -10.45 12.07 -15.74
CA MET A 52 -9.97 10.68 -15.55
C MET A 52 -8.49 10.63 -15.18
N PHE A 53 -7.67 11.46 -15.81
CA PHE A 53 -6.26 11.60 -15.43
C PHE A 53 -6.11 12.06 -14.00
N THR A 54 -6.88 13.07 -13.58
CA THR A 54 -6.85 13.60 -12.21
C THR A 54 -7.28 12.55 -11.18
N ILE A 55 -8.31 11.76 -11.50
CA ILE A 55 -8.77 10.66 -10.61
C ILE A 55 -7.67 9.59 -10.49
N THR A 56 -7.07 9.19 -11.59
CA THR A 56 -5.96 8.22 -11.62
C THR A 56 -4.78 8.73 -10.76
N LEU A 57 -4.38 9.99 -10.94
CA LEU A 57 -3.30 10.60 -10.16
C LEU A 57 -3.64 10.68 -8.67
N LEU A 58 -4.88 11.02 -8.31
CA LEU A 58 -5.35 11.05 -6.94
C LEU A 58 -5.30 9.65 -6.31
N LEU A 59 -5.72 8.62 -7.03
CA LEU A 59 -5.65 7.23 -6.55
C LEU A 59 -4.21 6.77 -6.33
N PHE A 60 -3.27 7.11 -7.21
CA PHE A 60 -1.85 6.85 -6.98
C PHE A 60 -1.33 7.59 -5.75
N THR A 61 -1.73 8.83 -5.54
CA THR A 61 -1.34 9.62 -4.36
C THR A 61 -1.88 8.99 -3.06
N ILE A 62 -3.14 8.56 -3.06
CA ILE A 62 -3.75 7.84 -1.93
C ILE A 62 -3.00 6.53 -1.67
N THR A 63 -2.69 5.77 -2.72
CA THR A 63 -1.95 4.51 -2.62
C THR A 63 -0.56 4.73 -2.04
N ALA A 64 0.16 5.76 -2.49
CA ALA A 64 1.49 6.10 -1.98
C ALA A 64 1.45 6.48 -0.49
N PHE A 65 0.45 7.28 -0.07
CA PHE A 65 0.27 7.63 1.33
C PHE A 65 -0.13 6.43 2.19
N ALA A 66 -1.02 5.57 1.68
CA ALA A 66 -1.41 4.33 2.36
C ALA A 66 -0.22 3.38 2.51
N SER A 67 0.61 3.24 1.47
CA SER A 67 1.84 2.43 1.50
C SER A 67 2.82 2.94 2.55
N ALA A 68 3.10 4.24 2.58
CA ALA A 68 4.00 4.82 3.59
C ALA A 68 3.47 4.63 5.02
N THR A 69 2.15 4.75 5.22
CA THR A 69 1.52 4.51 6.53
C THR A 69 1.57 3.02 6.91
N HIS A 70 1.34 2.13 5.94
CA HIS A 70 1.47 0.69 6.12
C HIS A 70 2.87 0.31 6.57
N ASP A 71 3.91 0.87 5.94
CA ASP A 71 5.31 0.57 6.28
C ASP A 71 5.62 0.97 7.72
N ILE A 72 5.20 2.17 8.15
CA ILE A 72 5.36 2.62 9.55
C ILE A 72 4.66 1.64 10.51
N ALA A 73 3.44 1.23 10.19
CA ALA A 73 2.67 0.32 11.03
C ALA A 73 3.28 -1.09 11.08
N ALA A 74 3.71 -1.62 9.93
CA ALA A 74 4.31 -2.94 9.81
C ALA A 74 5.67 -3.00 10.54
N ASP A 75 6.48 -1.94 10.46
CA ASP A 75 7.74 -1.84 11.19
C ASP A 75 7.52 -1.79 12.70
N GLY A 76 6.59 -0.97 13.16
CA GLY A 76 6.21 -0.94 14.56
C GLY A 76 5.63 -2.27 15.06
N PHE A 77 4.78 -2.92 14.25
CA PHE A 77 4.22 -4.23 14.58
C PHE A 77 5.30 -5.32 14.68
N TYR A 78 6.25 -5.34 13.76
CA TYR A 78 7.39 -6.25 13.78
C TYR A 78 8.18 -6.15 15.08
N MET A 79 8.44 -4.93 15.57
CA MET A 79 9.16 -4.71 16.83
C MET A 79 8.36 -5.14 18.06
N LEU A 80 7.03 -5.06 18.02
CA LEU A 80 6.17 -5.48 19.13
C LEU A 80 5.91 -7.00 19.14
N ALA A 81 5.84 -7.62 17.97
CA ALA A 81 5.50 -9.03 17.83
C ALA A 81 6.68 -9.98 18.04
N LEU A 82 7.92 -9.52 17.92
CA LEU A 82 9.12 -10.35 18.04
C LEU A 82 9.98 -9.94 19.23
N PRO A 83 10.49 -10.91 20.01
CA PRO A 83 11.47 -10.64 21.06
C PRO A 83 12.78 -10.11 20.45
N GLN A 84 13.51 -9.29 21.20
CA GLN A 84 14.69 -8.54 20.74
C GLN A 84 15.78 -9.42 20.11
N ASN A 85 16.01 -10.62 20.65
CA ASN A 85 16.97 -11.58 20.12
C ASN A 85 16.58 -12.14 18.74
N LYS A 86 15.29 -12.15 18.40
CA LYS A 86 14.78 -12.59 17.10
C LYS A 86 14.71 -11.48 16.07
N GLN A 87 14.59 -10.22 16.49
CA GLN A 87 14.51 -9.09 15.57
C GLN A 87 15.75 -8.98 14.67
N ALA A 88 16.95 -9.18 15.23
CA ALA A 88 18.20 -9.15 14.46
C ALA A 88 18.27 -10.27 13.40
N GLU A 89 17.80 -11.48 13.75
CA GLU A 89 17.76 -12.63 12.84
C GLU A 89 16.83 -12.37 11.64
N PHE A 90 15.69 -11.74 11.86
CA PHE A 90 14.68 -11.48 10.82
C PHE A 90 14.94 -10.25 9.96
N VAL A 91 15.85 -9.34 10.33
CA VAL A 91 16.21 -8.17 9.52
C VAL A 91 16.71 -8.57 8.13
N GLY A 92 17.57 -9.60 8.04
CA GLY A 92 18.06 -10.11 6.76
C GLY A 92 16.96 -10.69 5.88
N ILE A 93 16.07 -11.49 6.48
CA ILE A 93 14.91 -12.07 5.79
C ILE A 93 14.01 -10.95 5.22
N ARG A 94 13.69 -9.95 6.03
CA ARG A 94 12.90 -8.79 5.61
C ARG A 94 13.52 -8.04 4.43
N SER A 95 14.82 -7.76 4.49
CA SER A 95 15.57 -7.13 3.40
C SER A 95 15.51 -7.94 2.10
N THR A 96 15.58 -9.26 2.21
CA THR A 96 15.46 -10.16 1.05
C THR A 96 14.08 -10.08 0.43
N PHE A 97 13.02 -10.18 1.23
CA PHE A 97 11.65 -10.04 0.73
C PHE A 97 11.35 -8.67 0.14
N TYR A 98 11.90 -7.59 0.71
CA TYR A 98 11.80 -6.25 0.13
C TYR A 98 12.42 -6.18 -1.27
N ARG A 99 13.61 -6.77 -1.46
CA ARG A 99 14.27 -6.84 -2.77
C ARG A 99 13.47 -7.67 -3.77
N LEU A 100 12.95 -8.84 -3.35
CA LEU A 100 12.10 -9.67 -4.19
C LEU A 100 10.82 -8.94 -4.60
N ALA A 101 10.16 -8.25 -3.68
CA ALA A 101 8.98 -7.44 -3.99
C ALA A 101 9.30 -6.29 -4.97
N SER A 102 10.47 -5.64 -4.82
CA SER A 102 10.92 -4.60 -5.74
C SER A 102 11.18 -5.15 -7.15
N ILE A 103 11.84 -6.31 -7.26
CA ILE A 103 12.07 -6.99 -8.56
C ILE A 103 10.72 -7.38 -9.18
N PHE A 104 9.81 -7.91 -8.38
CA PHE A 104 8.48 -8.27 -8.85
C PHE A 104 7.71 -7.06 -9.37
N GLY A 105 7.65 -5.98 -8.60
CA GLY A 105 6.91 -4.77 -8.97
C GLY A 105 7.50 -4.05 -10.19
N GLN A 106 8.81 -3.84 -10.22
CA GLN A 106 9.49 -3.09 -11.27
C GLN A 106 9.87 -3.94 -12.49
N GLY A 107 9.98 -5.25 -12.32
CA GLY A 107 10.36 -6.18 -13.37
C GLY A 107 9.18 -7.00 -13.89
N VAL A 108 8.63 -7.89 -13.07
CA VAL A 108 7.62 -8.87 -13.52
C VAL A 108 6.32 -8.18 -13.94
N LEU A 109 5.81 -7.22 -13.17
CA LEU A 109 4.57 -6.53 -13.53
C LEU A 109 4.73 -5.70 -14.82
N VAL A 110 5.89 -5.06 -15.01
CA VAL A 110 6.17 -4.32 -16.23
C VAL A 110 6.33 -5.26 -17.43
N ALA A 111 6.97 -6.42 -17.24
CA ALA A 111 7.09 -7.43 -18.28
C ALA A 111 5.72 -8.01 -18.68
N ILE A 112 4.81 -8.22 -17.72
CA ILE A 112 3.42 -8.63 -18.00
C ILE A 112 2.71 -7.55 -18.83
N ALA A 113 2.81 -6.28 -18.43
CA ALA A 113 2.23 -5.17 -19.21
C ALA A 113 2.75 -5.15 -20.65
N GLY A 114 4.07 -5.26 -20.83
CA GLY A 114 4.70 -5.29 -22.14
C GLY A 114 4.27 -6.49 -23.01
N ALA A 115 4.16 -7.69 -22.42
CA ALA A 115 3.69 -8.89 -23.12
C ALA A 115 2.23 -8.75 -23.60
N ILE A 116 1.37 -8.17 -22.76
CA ILE A 116 -0.03 -7.91 -23.13
C ILE A 116 -0.10 -6.83 -24.22
N GLU A 117 0.70 -5.77 -24.11
CA GLU A 117 0.75 -4.71 -25.11
C GLU A 117 1.19 -5.25 -26.48
N LEU A 118 2.22 -6.09 -26.53
CA LEU A 118 2.66 -6.73 -27.77
C LEU A 118 1.59 -7.57 -28.45
N SER A 119 0.74 -8.23 -27.68
CA SER A 119 -0.32 -9.11 -28.20
C SER A 119 -1.60 -8.36 -28.54
N SER A 120 -1.98 -7.36 -27.73
CA SER A 120 -3.26 -6.65 -27.86
C SER A 120 -3.15 -5.35 -28.68
N GLN A 121 -1.96 -4.80 -28.78
CA GLN A 121 -1.70 -3.46 -29.36
C GLN A 121 -2.50 -2.35 -28.64
N ASP A 122 -2.88 -2.59 -27.37
CA ASP A 122 -3.68 -1.69 -26.52
C ASP A 122 -2.94 -1.40 -25.22
N ILE A 123 -2.27 -0.24 -25.15
CA ILE A 123 -1.52 0.20 -23.97
C ILE A 123 -2.43 0.36 -22.73
N PRO A 124 -3.59 1.04 -22.80
CA PRO A 124 -4.51 1.12 -21.67
C PRO A 124 -4.97 -0.24 -21.15
N LEU A 125 -5.27 -1.18 -22.03
CA LEU A 125 -5.69 -2.53 -21.66
C LEU A 125 -4.57 -3.27 -20.92
N SER A 126 -3.34 -3.18 -21.39
CA SER A 126 -2.18 -3.84 -20.77
C SER A 126 -1.98 -3.36 -19.33
N TRP A 127 -2.05 -2.07 -19.08
CA TRP A 127 -1.95 -1.51 -17.74
C TRP A 127 -3.16 -1.79 -16.85
N ARG A 128 -4.37 -1.83 -17.41
CA ARG A 128 -5.57 -2.25 -16.66
C ARG A 128 -5.44 -3.68 -16.13
N ILE A 129 -5.02 -4.61 -16.99
CA ILE A 129 -4.83 -6.01 -16.59
C ILE A 129 -3.72 -6.10 -15.54
N THR A 130 -2.61 -5.37 -15.72
CA THR A 130 -1.51 -5.36 -14.75
C THR A 130 -1.94 -4.80 -13.38
N MET A 131 -2.74 -3.73 -13.37
CA MET A 131 -3.32 -3.20 -12.12
C MET A 131 -4.30 -4.18 -11.48
N LEU A 132 -5.07 -4.92 -12.29
CA LEU A 132 -5.95 -5.96 -11.78
C LEU A 132 -5.17 -7.11 -11.13
N VAL A 133 -4.10 -7.57 -11.76
CA VAL A 133 -3.19 -8.58 -11.16
C VAL A 133 -2.64 -8.08 -9.82
N THR A 134 -2.18 -6.83 -9.78
CA THR A 134 -1.70 -6.21 -8.53
C THR A 134 -2.81 -6.14 -7.48
N ALA A 135 -4.02 -5.74 -7.85
CA ALA A 135 -5.18 -5.69 -6.97
C ALA A 135 -5.51 -7.07 -6.37
N VAL A 136 -5.46 -8.13 -7.18
CA VAL A 136 -5.70 -9.52 -6.71
C VAL A 136 -4.63 -9.93 -5.70
N ILE A 137 -3.36 -9.65 -5.97
CA ILE A 137 -2.25 -9.98 -5.06
C ILE A 137 -2.42 -9.24 -3.72
N PHE A 138 -2.68 -7.94 -3.74
CA PHE A 138 -2.89 -7.16 -2.52
C PHE A 138 -4.14 -7.58 -1.76
N SER A 139 -5.22 -7.91 -2.46
CA SER A 139 -6.46 -8.41 -1.83
C SER A 139 -6.24 -9.76 -1.16
N ALA A 140 -5.52 -10.68 -1.81
CA ALA A 140 -5.16 -11.97 -1.23
C ALA A 140 -4.26 -11.81 0.01
N ALA A 141 -3.26 -10.92 -0.06
CA ALA A 141 -2.39 -10.60 1.08
C ALA A 141 -3.20 -9.99 2.23
N THR A 142 -4.10 -9.05 1.94
CA THR A 142 -4.98 -8.42 2.94
C THR A 142 -5.86 -9.47 3.63
N LEU A 143 -6.46 -10.35 2.84
CA LEU A 143 -7.29 -11.44 3.37
C LEU A 143 -6.48 -12.36 4.26
N TYR A 144 -5.31 -12.80 3.81
CA TYR A 144 -4.39 -13.61 4.60
C TYR A 144 -4.01 -12.93 5.91
N HIS A 145 -3.58 -11.68 5.88
CA HIS A 145 -3.18 -10.94 7.07
C HIS A 145 -4.33 -10.69 8.05
N THR A 146 -5.54 -10.51 7.56
CA THR A 146 -6.72 -10.34 8.42
C THR A 146 -6.92 -11.53 9.36
N PHE A 147 -6.68 -12.76 8.86
CA PHE A 147 -6.88 -13.99 9.63
C PHE A 147 -5.64 -14.47 10.36
N PHE A 148 -4.46 -14.32 9.78
CA PHE A 148 -3.22 -14.95 10.26
C PHE A 148 -2.26 -14.04 11.03
N ILE A 149 -2.34 -12.71 10.89
CA ILE A 149 -1.50 -11.81 11.70
C ILE A 149 -1.87 -11.95 13.19
N PRO A 150 -0.91 -12.26 14.08
CA PRO A 150 -1.14 -12.43 15.51
C PRO A 150 -1.64 -11.12 16.16
N ARG A 151 -2.17 -11.26 17.39
CA ARG A 151 -2.64 -10.15 18.21
C ARG A 151 -1.83 -10.12 19.51
N PRO A 152 -0.60 -9.58 19.48
CA PRO A 152 0.21 -9.51 20.69
C PRO A 152 -0.41 -8.55 21.70
N ASP A 153 -0.36 -8.89 22.99
CA ASP A 153 -0.87 -8.04 24.07
C ASP A 153 -0.13 -6.70 24.19
N SER A 154 1.07 -6.63 23.64
CA SER A 154 1.89 -5.41 23.54
C SER A 154 1.38 -4.40 22.52
N ASP A 155 0.57 -4.82 21.53
CA ASP A 155 0.00 -3.94 20.49
C ASP A 155 -1.24 -3.21 21.00
N ARG A 156 -1.02 -2.19 21.85
CA ARG A 156 -2.08 -1.36 22.42
C ARG A 156 -1.98 0.07 21.89
N SER A 157 -3.13 0.69 21.63
CA SER A 157 -3.15 2.13 21.31
C SER A 157 -2.97 2.95 22.59
N VAL A 158 -2.22 4.03 22.52
CA VAL A 158 -1.99 4.94 23.66
C VAL A 158 -3.30 5.55 24.17
N LEU A 159 -4.22 5.88 23.27
CA LEU A 159 -5.57 6.39 23.65
C LEU A 159 -6.43 5.37 24.37
N GLY A 160 -6.12 4.08 24.28
CA GLY A 160 -6.85 3.01 24.97
C GLY A 160 -6.37 2.74 26.41
N THR A 161 -5.19 3.23 26.78
CA THR A 161 -4.56 2.92 28.08
C THR A 161 -4.52 4.08 29.07
N GLU A 162 -4.45 5.31 28.59
CA GLU A 162 -4.55 6.53 29.41
C GLU A 162 -5.16 7.67 28.58
N LYS A 163 -5.82 8.62 29.25
CA LYS A 163 -6.15 9.93 28.66
C LYS A 163 -4.86 10.75 28.46
N ALA A 164 -3.93 10.20 27.65
CA ALA A 164 -2.75 10.93 27.24
C ALA A 164 -3.22 12.10 26.37
N SER A 165 -3.18 13.28 26.95
CA SER A 165 -3.45 14.52 26.23
C SER A 165 -2.51 14.57 25.02
N ALA A 166 -3.06 14.78 23.82
CA ALA A 166 -2.25 15.00 22.61
C ALA A 166 -1.11 16.02 22.85
N LYS A 167 -1.31 16.93 23.79
CA LYS A 167 -0.33 17.93 24.25
C LYS A 167 0.89 17.33 24.97
N ALA A 168 0.75 16.17 25.65
CA ALA A 168 1.87 15.51 26.31
C ALA A 168 2.78 14.82 25.28
N ILE A 169 2.18 14.23 24.24
CA ILE A 169 2.89 13.49 23.18
C ILE A 169 3.71 14.44 22.30
N PHE A 170 3.14 15.61 21.93
CA PHE A 170 3.87 16.64 21.19
C PHE A 170 4.98 17.34 22.01
N ARG A 171 5.05 17.10 23.30
CA ARG A 171 6.07 17.69 24.18
C ARG A 171 7.32 16.80 24.31
N GLU A 172 7.24 15.52 23.95
CA GLU A 172 8.38 14.57 23.97
C GLU A 172 9.10 14.45 22.61
N PHE A 173 8.61 15.14 21.57
CA PHE A 173 9.23 15.28 20.25
C PHE A 173 9.68 16.74 20.01
#